data_8cf99cb3a98d0df7a94ebb0ceddb8f7a
#
_entry.id   8cf99cb3a98d0df7a94ebb0ceddb8f7a
#
_cell.length_a   1.000
_cell.length_b   1.000
_cell.length_c   1.000
_cell.angle_alpha   90.00
_cell.angle_beta   90.00
_cell.angle_gamma   90.00
#
_symmetry.space_group_name_H-M   'P 1'
#
loop_
_entity.id
_entity.type
_entity.pdbx_description
1 polymer ?
#
loop_
_entity_poly.entity_id
_entity_poly.type
_entity_poly.pdbx_seq_one_letter_code
_entity_poly.pdbx_strand_id
1 'polypeptide(L)'
;MNATGAKIPNKVIITCAVTGNLTKPDQTPYLPITPGQIVDACLGAADAGATVVHIHVRDPVSGAPSMELALYREVVRLLRSRNPELILNLTTGPGGRFVPSAEDPKVAAEGSTLVVPERRVEHIAALRPDICTLDLNTMNSGGQVVINTPGNVRRMAKIIREAGVRPEIELFDSGDIALLHDLLIDGTLSGPLLCSFVMGVKYGFQPSPETVLYARHLLPTGAQFTAIGIGRSMFKMAAQSYLAGGHVRVGLEDSVYLTKGELASSNAALVKKVARIVEDLGGEIATAGEARKILQLSESNAYVGPSLGQTQDASTAA
;
A
#
# COMPACT_ATOMS: atom_id res chain seq x y z
N MET A 1 -34.79 14.95 0.38
CA MET A 1 -33.84 13.83 0.27
C MET A 1 -32.72 14.31 -0.64
N ASN A 2 -31.61 14.80 -0.06
CA ASN A 2 -30.48 15.25 -0.87
C ASN A 2 -29.65 14.02 -1.27
N ALA A 3 -29.85 13.58 -2.50
CA ALA A 3 -28.88 12.68 -3.14
C ALA A 3 -27.56 13.46 -3.24
N THR A 4 -26.67 13.24 -2.29
CA THR A 4 -25.28 13.69 -2.40
C THR A 4 -24.62 12.90 -3.51
N GLY A 5 -24.82 13.32 -4.75
CA GLY A 5 -24.07 12.83 -5.88
C GLY A 5 -22.59 13.06 -5.56
N ALA A 6 -21.84 12.00 -5.32
CA ALA A 6 -20.42 12.15 -5.15
C ALA A 6 -19.86 12.75 -6.45
N LYS A 7 -19.19 13.88 -6.31
CA LYS A 7 -18.52 14.52 -7.43
C LYS A 7 -17.34 13.62 -7.83
N ILE A 8 -17.37 13.09 -9.06
CA ILE A 8 -16.22 12.38 -9.62
C ILE A 8 -15.05 13.35 -9.62
N PRO A 9 -13.88 13.01 -9.05
CA PRO A 9 -12.76 13.92 -9.00
C PRO A 9 -12.25 14.19 -10.42
N ASN A 10 -11.97 15.45 -10.74
CA ASN A 10 -11.35 15.79 -12.02
C ASN A 10 -9.93 15.20 -12.12
N LYS A 11 -9.22 15.15 -10.99
CA LYS A 11 -7.84 14.64 -10.89
C LYS A 11 -7.83 13.31 -10.12
N VAL A 12 -7.26 12.29 -10.75
CA VAL A 12 -7.23 10.92 -10.24
C VAL A 12 -5.81 10.52 -9.89
N ILE A 13 -5.58 10.07 -8.68
CA ILE A 13 -4.30 9.53 -8.23
C ILE A 13 -4.20 8.09 -8.74
N ILE A 14 -3.06 7.75 -9.35
CA ILE A 14 -2.71 6.37 -9.67
C ILE A 14 -1.68 5.89 -8.65
N THR A 15 -2.02 4.87 -7.87
CA THR A 15 -1.09 4.12 -7.05
C THR A 15 -0.61 2.89 -7.81
N CYS A 16 0.71 2.67 -7.88
CA CYS A 16 1.28 1.45 -8.41
C CYS A 16 1.85 0.57 -7.30
N ALA A 17 1.28 -0.62 -7.10
CA ALA A 17 1.75 -1.62 -6.14
C ALA A 17 2.73 -2.59 -6.82
N VAL A 18 4.03 -2.35 -6.64
CA VAL A 18 5.06 -2.90 -7.55
C VAL A 18 5.44 -4.35 -7.30
N THR A 19 5.29 -4.88 -6.07
CA THR A 19 5.84 -6.19 -5.68
C THR A 19 4.87 -7.10 -4.93
N GLY A 20 4.35 -6.63 -3.77
CA GLY A 20 3.47 -7.41 -2.88
C GLY A 20 4.13 -8.60 -2.18
N ASN A 21 3.33 -9.29 -1.35
CA ASN A 21 3.75 -10.49 -0.62
C ASN A 21 3.27 -11.80 -1.27
N LEU A 22 2.18 -11.76 -2.05
CA LEU A 22 1.52 -12.97 -2.55
C LEU A 22 1.97 -13.37 -3.94
N THR A 23 2.38 -12.42 -4.77
CA THR A 23 2.94 -12.70 -6.09
C THR A 23 4.28 -13.40 -5.95
N LYS A 24 4.44 -14.53 -6.67
CA LYS A 24 5.65 -15.37 -6.63
C LYS A 24 6.48 -15.19 -7.90
N PRO A 25 7.81 -15.40 -7.83
CA PRO A 25 8.69 -15.31 -9.01
C PRO A 25 8.34 -16.29 -10.14
N ASP A 26 7.70 -17.41 -9.83
CA ASP A 26 7.26 -18.42 -10.81
C ASP A 26 5.99 -18.03 -11.57
N GLN A 27 5.24 -17.03 -11.09
CA GLN A 27 4.03 -16.53 -11.75
C GLN A 27 4.32 -15.54 -12.87
N THR A 28 5.43 -14.81 -12.79
CA THR A 28 5.87 -13.85 -13.81
C THR A 28 7.37 -13.58 -13.71
N PRO A 29 8.09 -13.51 -14.85
CA PRO A 29 9.49 -13.13 -14.87
C PRO A 29 9.72 -11.63 -14.64
N TYR A 30 8.67 -10.83 -14.60
CA TYR A 30 8.72 -9.37 -14.50
C TYR A 30 8.57 -8.85 -13.07
N LEU A 31 8.45 -9.74 -12.07
CA LEU A 31 8.37 -9.33 -10.67
C LEU A 31 9.73 -8.78 -10.20
N PRO A 32 9.79 -7.51 -9.73
CA PRO A 32 11.04 -6.96 -9.22
C PRO A 32 11.38 -7.59 -7.87
N ILE A 33 12.64 -8.02 -7.70
CA ILE A 33 13.13 -8.75 -6.51
C ILE A 33 14.15 -7.89 -5.75
N THR A 34 15.21 -7.45 -6.42
CA THR A 34 16.29 -6.70 -5.77
C THR A 34 15.88 -5.23 -5.52
N PRO A 35 16.50 -4.54 -4.55
CA PRO A 35 16.25 -3.10 -4.35
C PRO A 35 16.36 -2.28 -5.63
N GLY A 36 17.38 -2.54 -6.46
CA GLY A 36 17.55 -1.86 -7.75
C GLY A 36 16.36 -2.10 -8.71
N GLN A 37 15.94 -3.36 -8.86
CA GLN A 37 14.78 -3.70 -9.69
C GLN A 37 13.47 -3.07 -9.17
N ILE A 38 13.28 -3.02 -7.84
CA ILE A 38 12.12 -2.37 -7.22
C ILE A 38 12.12 -0.87 -7.53
N VAL A 39 13.29 -0.22 -7.39
CA VAL A 39 13.46 1.21 -7.72
C VAL A 39 13.16 1.48 -9.19
N ASP A 40 13.72 0.70 -10.11
CA ASP A 40 13.48 0.86 -11.55
C ASP A 40 12.01 0.62 -11.92
N ALA A 41 11.34 -0.33 -11.27
CA ALA A 41 9.90 -0.57 -11.44
C ALA A 41 9.06 0.62 -10.93
N CYS A 42 9.42 1.22 -9.79
CA CYS A 42 8.76 2.42 -9.26
C CYS A 42 8.93 3.62 -10.19
N LEU A 43 10.14 3.86 -10.69
CA LEU A 43 10.40 4.98 -11.60
C LEU A 43 9.72 4.78 -12.95
N GLY A 44 9.75 3.56 -13.51
CA GLY A 44 9.01 3.25 -14.73
C GLY A 44 7.48 3.40 -14.56
N ALA A 45 6.94 3.08 -13.37
CA ALA A 45 5.55 3.34 -13.04
C ALA A 45 5.25 4.85 -12.96
N ALA A 46 6.14 5.63 -12.37
CA ALA A 46 6.02 7.09 -12.30
C ALA A 46 6.03 7.72 -13.69
N ASP A 47 6.96 7.31 -14.57
CA ASP A 47 7.03 7.76 -15.96
C ASP A 47 5.76 7.40 -16.78
N ALA A 48 5.06 6.36 -16.35
CA ALA A 48 3.80 5.93 -16.93
C ALA A 48 2.55 6.65 -16.36
N GLY A 49 2.71 7.50 -15.34
CA GLY A 49 1.65 8.31 -14.74
C GLY A 49 1.28 7.95 -13.29
N ALA A 50 1.95 6.98 -12.63
CA ALA A 50 1.74 6.74 -11.22
C ALA A 50 2.34 7.87 -10.38
N THR A 51 1.59 8.37 -9.41
CA THR A 51 2.05 9.42 -8.48
C THR A 51 2.34 8.89 -7.09
N VAL A 52 1.84 7.70 -6.79
CA VAL A 52 2.11 6.94 -5.57
C VAL A 52 2.66 5.57 -5.95
N VAL A 53 3.69 5.12 -5.26
CA VAL A 53 4.20 3.75 -5.37
C VAL A 53 4.08 3.04 -4.04
N HIS A 54 3.39 1.89 -4.05
CA HIS A 54 3.26 1.02 -2.89
C HIS A 54 4.32 -0.09 -2.95
N ILE A 55 5.09 -0.24 -1.87
CA ILE A 55 6.34 -0.98 -1.88
C ILE A 55 6.36 -2.04 -0.77
N HIS A 56 6.58 -3.27 -1.19
CA HIS A 56 7.14 -4.35 -0.37
C HIS A 56 8.57 -4.61 -0.82
N VAL A 57 9.45 -5.01 0.10
CA VAL A 57 10.80 -5.46 -0.26
C VAL A 57 10.86 -6.98 -0.22
N ARG A 58 11.85 -7.52 -0.91
CA ARG A 58 12.06 -8.97 -1.04
C ARG A 58 13.50 -9.31 -0.74
N ASP A 59 13.73 -10.51 -0.25
CA ASP A 59 15.06 -11.08 -0.12
C ASP A 59 15.70 -11.22 -1.53
N PRO A 60 16.85 -10.60 -1.79
CA PRO A 60 17.44 -10.55 -3.14
C PRO A 60 17.88 -11.91 -3.68
N VAL A 61 18.07 -12.91 -2.80
CA VAL A 61 18.55 -14.24 -3.17
C VAL A 61 17.40 -15.19 -3.45
N SER A 62 16.45 -15.27 -2.51
CA SER A 62 15.32 -16.21 -2.61
C SER A 62 14.12 -15.63 -3.34
N GLY A 63 14.01 -14.31 -3.46
CA GLY A 63 12.83 -13.62 -3.96
C GLY A 63 11.63 -13.64 -2.99
N ALA A 64 11.79 -14.20 -1.80
CA ALA A 64 10.74 -14.22 -0.78
C ALA A 64 10.44 -12.82 -0.23
N PRO A 65 9.20 -12.54 0.22
CA PRO A 65 8.89 -11.30 0.93
C PRO A 65 9.80 -11.11 2.15
N SER A 66 10.21 -9.87 2.42
CA SER A 66 11.12 -9.54 3.52
C SER A 66 10.59 -8.37 4.35
N MET A 67 11.01 -8.32 5.62
CA MET A 67 10.76 -7.20 6.54
C MET A 67 12.07 -6.48 6.94
N GLU A 68 13.17 -6.77 6.23
CA GLU A 68 14.48 -6.24 6.60
C GLU A 68 14.56 -4.73 6.36
N LEU A 69 14.81 -3.98 7.43
CA LEU A 69 14.92 -2.51 7.42
C LEU A 69 15.99 -2.02 6.44
N ALA A 70 17.10 -2.76 6.29
CA ALA A 70 18.19 -2.40 5.38
C ALA A 70 17.73 -2.35 3.92
N LEU A 71 16.87 -3.29 3.49
CA LEU A 71 16.31 -3.32 2.13
C LEU A 71 15.35 -2.15 1.87
N TYR A 72 14.47 -1.85 2.83
CA TYR A 72 13.60 -0.67 2.74
C TYR A 72 14.41 0.62 2.69
N ARG A 73 15.46 0.75 3.53
CA ARG A 73 16.34 1.94 3.55
C ARG A 73 17.02 2.16 2.21
N GLU A 74 17.52 1.09 1.57
CA GLU A 74 18.15 1.19 0.27
C GLU A 74 17.18 1.65 -0.80
N VAL A 75 15.98 1.05 -0.88
CA VAL A 75 14.94 1.43 -1.85
C VAL A 75 14.51 2.89 -1.65
N VAL A 76 14.22 3.30 -0.42
CA VAL A 76 13.79 4.68 -0.10
C VAL A 76 14.87 5.68 -0.45
N ARG A 77 16.14 5.41 -0.06
CA ARG A 77 17.28 6.28 -0.38
C ARG A 77 17.45 6.47 -1.89
N LEU A 78 17.38 5.39 -2.66
CA LEU A 78 17.52 5.43 -4.12
C LEU A 78 16.35 6.17 -4.78
N LEU A 79 15.11 5.93 -4.35
CA LEU A 79 13.93 6.63 -4.89
C LEU A 79 14.00 8.13 -4.59
N ARG A 80 14.28 8.51 -3.34
CA ARG A 80 14.42 9.92 -2.97
C ARG A 80 15.53 10.66 -3.72
N SER A 81 16.64 9.96 -4.03
CA SER A 81 17.74 10.57 -4.82
C SER A 81 17.39 10.72 -6.31
N ARG A 82 16.54 9.85 -6.88
CA ARG A 82 16.24 9.82 -8.33
C ARG A 82 14.92 10.54 -8.68
N ASN A 83 13.93 10.50 -7.78
CA ASN A 83 12.63 11.17 -7.94
C ASN A 83 12.08 11.58 -6.56
N PRO A 84 12.49 12.75 -6.02
CA PRO A 84 12.06 13.22 -4.69
C PRO A 84 10.57 13.53 -4.61
N GLU A 85 9.92 13.84 -5.73
CA GLU A 85 8.49 14.20 -5.78
C GLU A 85 7.57 12.97 -5.67
N LEU A 86 8.08 11.77 -6.00
CA LEU A 86 7.30 10.54 -5.98
C LEU A 86 6.82 10.24 -4.56
N ILE A 87 5.52 10.00 -4.40
CA ILE A 87 4.92 9.69 -3.11
C ILE A 87 5.20 8.21 -2.78
N LEU A 88 5.90 7.98 -1.67
CA LEU A 88 6.27 6.65 -1.21
C LEU A 88 5.26 6.14 -0.19
N ASN A 89 4.68 4.99 -0.47
CA ASN A 89 3.78 4.24 0.40
C ASN A 89 4.45 2.91 0.76
N LEU A 90 4.81 2.71 2.03
CA LEU A 90 5.42 1.47 2.49
C LEU A 90 4.38 0.61 3.21
N THR A 91 4.41 -0.69 2.93
CA THR A 91 3.52 -1.67 3.56
C THR A 91 3.79 -1.86 5.05
N THR A 92 2.77 -2.17 5.84
CA THR A 92 2.88 -2.74 7.19
C THR A 92 2.22 -4.13 7.29
N GLY A 93 1.77 -4.69 6.17
CA GLY A 93 1.09 -5.99 6.11
C GLY A 93 1.93 -7.20 6.53
N PRO A 94 3.25 -7.27 6.22
CA PRO A 94 4.09 -8.36 6.71
C PRO A 94 4.08 -8.48 8.24
N GLY A 95 4.19 -9.73 8.74
CA GLY A 95 4.17 -9.97 10.19
C GLY A 95 2.78 -10.04 10.82
N GLY A 96 1.71 -10.12 10.01
CA GLY A 96 0.33 -10.26 10.49
C GLY A 96 -0.27 -11.67 10.33
N ARG A 97 0.48 -12.69 9.86
CA ARG A 97 -0.07 -14.00 9.52
C ARG A 97 0.22 -15.05 10.57
N PHE A 98 -0.80 -15.81 10.93
CA PHE A 98 -0.74 -16.93 11.86
C PHE A 98 -1.27 -18.20 11.18
N VAL A 99 -0.52 -19.28 11.29
CA VAL A 99 -0.93 -20.62 10.90
C VAL A 99 -1.12 -21.42 12.19
N PRO A 100 -2.35 -21.82 12.56
CA PRO A 100 -2.58 -22.65 13.72
C PRO A 100 -1.96 -24.04 13.54
N SER A 101 -1.32 -24.58 14.58
CA SER A 101 -0.92 -25.99 14.61
C SER A 101 -2.16 -26.88 14.59
N ALA A 102 -2.07 -28.01 13.91
CA ALA A 102 -3.13 -29.01 13.89
C ALA A 102 -3.34 -29.71 15.23
N GLU A 103 -2.30 -29.76 16.06
CA GLU A 103 -2.31 -30.45 17.37
C GLU A 103 -2.84 -29.55 18.50
N ASP A 104 -2.38 -28.28 18.50
CA ASP A 104 -2.87 -27.25 19.43
C ASP A 104 -3.02 -25.92 18.67
N PRO A 105 -4.25 -25.47 18.37
CA PRO A 105 -4.46 -24.26 17.57
C PRO A 105 -3.98 -22.96 18.23
N LYS A 106 -3.58 -22.98 19.50
CA LYS A 106 -2.94 -21.84 20.17
C LYS A 106 -1.47 -21.70 19.79
N VAL A 107 -0.86 -22.77 19.27
CA VAL A 107 0.56 -22.82 18.90
C VAL A 107 0.70 -22.51 17.40
N ALA A 108 1.68 -21.68 17.06
CA ALA A 108 2.00 -21.35 15.68
C ALA A 108 2.66 -22.53 14.96
N ALA A 109 2.13 -22.93 13.80
CA ALA A 109 2.78 -23.86 12.89
C ALA A 109 3.76 -23.12 11.94
N GLU A 110 4.52 -23.90 11.16
CA GLU A 110 5.39 -23.42 10.10
C GLU A 110 4.62 -22.53 9.13
N GLY A 111 5.25 -21.45 8.67
CA GLY A 111 4.64 -20.43 7.82
C GLY A 111 3.96 -19.29 8.59
N SER A 112 3.89 -19.35 9.92
CA SER A 112 3.46 -18.22 10.74
C SER A 112 4.53 -17.11 10.71
N THR A 113 4.08 -15.87 10.43
CA THR A 113 4.93 -14.68 10.43
C THR A 113 4.47 -13.63 11.43
N LEU A 114 3.51 -13.98 12.30
CA LEU A 114 2.94 -13.05 13.28
C LEU A 114 4.01 -12.55 14.24
N VAL A 115 4.19 -11.24 14.28
CA VAL A 115 5.13 -10.55 15.18
C VAL A 115 4.44 -9.41 15.91
N VAL A 116 5.12 -8.83 16.90
CA VAL A 116 4.61 -7.68 17.66
C VAL A 116 4.41 -6.46 16.74
N PRO A 117 3.42 -5.59 17.04
CA PRO A 117 3.11 -4.41 16.24
C PRO A 117 4.31 -3.50 15.96
N GLU A 118 5.18 -3.31 16.95
CA GLU A 118 6.38 -2.46 16.85
C GLU A 118 7.33 -2.94 15.74
N ARG A 119 7.51 -4.25 15.60
CA ARG A 119 8.35 -4.82 14.53
C ARG A 119 7.73 -4.60 13.16
N ARG A 120 6.39 -4.64 13.05
CA ARG A 120 5.68 -4.42 11.77
C ARG A 120 5.83 -3.00 11.24
N VAL A 121 5.99 -2.01 12.11
CA VAL A 121 6.10 -0.59 11.74
C VAL A 121 7.49 0.00 12.00
N GLU A 122 8.50 -0.81 12.30
CA GLU A 122 9.86 -0.36 12.58
C GLU A 122 10.45 0.47 11.42
N HIS A 123 10.29 0.00 10.19
CA HIS A 123 10.77 0.70 8.99
C HIS A 123 9.99 1.99 8.72
N ILE A 124 8.72 2.09 9.14
CA ILE A 124 7.94 3.32 9.04
C ILE A 124 8.49 4.37 9.98
N ALA A 125 8.74 4.01 11.25
CA ALA A 125 9.33 4.91 12.25
C ALA A 125 10.74 5.38 11.83
N ALA A 126 11.54 4.47 11.25
CA ALA A 126 12.92 4.75 10.86
C ALA A 126 13.04 5.57 9.58
N LEU A 127 12.15 5.37 8.59
CA LEU A 127 12.32 5.92 7.23
C LEU A 127 11.34 7.04 6.90
N ARG A 128 10.26 7.18 7.66
CA ARG A 128 9.24 8.22 7.54
C ARG A 128 8.79 8.45 6.09
N PRO A 129 8.19 7.42 5.42
CA PRO A 129 7.62 7.61 4.09
C PRO A 129 6.49 8.62 4.12
N ASP A 130 5.96 9.02 2.96
CA ASP A 130 4.80 9.91 2.89
C ASP A 130 3.54 9.22 3.42
N ILE A 131 3.37 7.94 3.04
CA ILE A 131 2.22 7.09 3.35
C ILE A 131 2.74 5.72 3.82
N CYS A 132 1.99 5.05 4.66
CA CYS A 132 2.14 3.61 4.90
C CYS A 132 0.75 2.97 4.98
N THR A 133 0.62 1.70 4.60
CA THR A 133 -0.64 0.98 4.83
C THR A 133 -0.84 0.65 6.29
N LEU A 134 -2.10 0.55 6.71
CA LEU A 134 -2.51 0.06 8.02
C LEU A 134 -3.75 -0.82 7.84
N ASP A 135 -3.53 -2.14 7.92
CA ASP A 135 -4.59 -3.13 7.79
C ASP A 135 -5.42 -3.18 9.07
N LEU A 136 -6.74 -3.14 8.96
CA LEU A 136 -7.65 -3.27 10.12
C LEU A 136 -8.17 -4.70 10.28
N ASN A 137 -8.08 -5.53 9.26
CA ASN A 137 -8.72 -6.84 9.19
C ASN A 137 -8.12 -7.91 10.12
N THR A 138 -8.97 -8.65 10.80
CA THR A 138 -8.66 -9.99 11.32
C THR A 138 -9.52 -10.98 10.58
N MET A 139 -8.94 -11.77 9.69
CA MET A 139 -9.70 -12.61 8.77
C MET A 139 -8.97 -13.87 8.35
N ASN A 140 -9.72 -14.86 7.86
CA ASN A 140 -9.17 -16.02 7.19
C ASN A 140 -8.49 -15.60 5.86
N SER A 141 -7.32 -16.16 5.57
CA SER A 141 -6.58 -15.98 4.32
C SER A 141 -6.06 -17.33 3.84
N GLY A 142 -6.88 -18.07 3.11
CA GLY A 142 -6.60 -19.48 2.77
C GLY A 142 -6.58 -20.37 4.00
N GLY A 143 -5.46 -21.05 4.26
CA GLY A 143 -5.23 -21.85 5.46
C GLY A 143 -4.62 -21.09 6.65
N GLN A 144 -4.50 -19.79 6.55
CA GLN A 144 -3.90 -18.90 7.54
C GLN A 144 -4.93 -17.91 8.10
N VAL A 145 -4.59 -17.25 9.19
CA VAL A 145 -5.35 -16.12 9.73
C VAL A 145 -4.48 -14.86 9.67
N VAL A 146 -4.99 -13.78 9.10
CA VAL A 146 -4.42 -12.44 9.28
C VAL A 146 -4.96 -11.88 10.59
N ILE A 147 -4.09 -11.35 11.45
CA ILE A 147 -4.46 -10.87 12.78
C ILE A 147 -4.06 -9.41 12.96
N ASN A 148 -5.06 -8.53 13.02
CA ASN A 148 -4.93 -7.12 13.38
C ASN A 148 -5.96 -6.81 14.46
N THR A 149 -5.70 -7.27 15.70
CA THR A 149 -6.61 -6.95 16.79
C THR A 149 -6.68 -5.44 17.03
N PRO A 150 -7.82 -4.90 17.51
CA PRO A 150 -7.95 -3.46 17.78
C PRO A 150 -6.81 -2.89 18.64
N GLY A 151 -6.31 -3.68 19.62
CA GLY A 151 -5.15 -3.30 20.43
C GLY A 151 -3.86 -3.17 19.63
N ASN A 152 -3.59 -4.12 18.71
CA ASN A 152 -2.41 -4.08 17.85
C ASN A 152 -2.48 -2.92 16.85
N VAL A 153 -3.66 -2.68 16.28
CA VAL A 153 -3.90 -1.54 15.36
C VAL A 153 -3.62 -0.22 16.08
N ARG A 154 -4.12 -0.03 17.32
CA ARG A 154 -3.87 1.20 18.08
C ARG A 154 -2.38 1.42 18.37
N ARG A 155 -1.63 0.35 18.66
CA ARG A 155 -0.17 0.43 18.87
C ARG A 155 0.55 0.84 17.59
N MET A 156 0.23 0.23 16.43
CA MET A 156 0.80 0.60 15.14
C MET A 156 0.43 2.03 14.75
N ALA A 157 -0.84 2.41 14.85
CA ALA A 157 -1.33 3.76 14.53
C ALA A 157 -0.63 4.84 15.36
N LYS A 158 -0.37 4.57 16.65
CA LYS A 158 0.39 5.48 17.52
C LYS A 158 1.80 5.72 16.98
N ILE A 159 2.54 4.67 16.64
CA ILE A 159 3.92 4.77 16.13
C ILE A 159 3.93 5.49 14.77
N ILE A 160 3.00 5.16 13.87
CA ILE A 160 2.84 5.80 12.56
C ILE A 160 2.60 7.30 12.72
N ARG A 161 1.69 7.68 13.62
CA ARG A 161 1.39 9.09 13.92
C ARG A 161 2.60 9.83 14.51
N GLU A 162 3.32 9.22 15.45
CA GLU A 162 4.54 9.79 16.06
C GLU A 162 5.66 9.95 15.03
N ALA A 163 5.70 9.10 14.01
CA ALA A 163 6.61 9.25 12.87
C ALA A 163 6.21 10.37 11.88
N GLY A 164 5.00 10.93 12.00
CA GLY A 164 4.46 11.93 11.09
C GLY A 164 4.05 11.38 9.73
N VAL A 165 3.79 10.07 9.64
CA VAL A 165 3.41 9.38 8.41
C VAL A 165 1.89 9.29 8.28
N ARG A 166 1.37 9.42 7.04
CA ARG A 166 -0.06 9.27 6.73
C ARG A 166 -0.41 7.77 6.63
N PRO A 167 -1.32 7.23 7.45
CA PRO A 167 -1.81 5.89 7.24
C PRO A 167 -2.81 5.85 6.07
N GLU A 168 -2.66 4.89 5.17
CA GLU A 168 -3.67 4.40 4.24
C GLU A 168 -4.35 3.20 4.90
N ILE A 169 -5.63 3.32 5.18
CA ILE A 169 -6.40 2.33 5.94
C ILE A 169 -6.91 1.26 4.99
N GLU A 170 -6.38 0.05 5.07
CA GLU A 170 -6.84 -1.08 4.26
C GLU A 170 -8.01 -1.81 4.92
N LEU A 171 -9.10 -1.93 4.17
CA LEU A 171 -10.42 -2.43 4.60
C LEU A 171 -10.80 -3.61 3.71
N PHE A 172 -11.00 -4.78 4.30
CA PHE A 172 -11.27 -6.03 3.60
C PHE A 172 -12.72 -6.46 3.72
N ASP A 173 -13.44 -5.93 4.70
CA ASP A 173 -14.88 -6.13 4.87
C ASP A 173 -15.53 -4.96 5.63
N SER A 174 -16.85 -5.03 5.87
CA SER A 174 -17.58 -3.97 6.57
C SER A 174 -17.30 -3.91 8.08
N GLY A 175 -16.80 -4.99 8.69
CA GLY A 175 -16.38 -5.01 10.08
C GLY A 175 -15.14 -4.12 10.30
N ASP A 176 -14.23 -4.09 9.31
CA ASP A 176 -13.08 -3.18 9.33
C ASP A 176 -13.52 -1.70 9.30
N ILE A 177 -14.59 -1.39 8.54
CA ILE A 177 -15.14 -0.03 8.52
C ILE A 177 -15.77 0.33 9.88
N ALA A 178 -16.40 -0.62 10.55
CA ALA A 178 -16.90 -0.41 11.92
C ALA A 178 -15.74 -0.13 12.88
N LEU A 179 -14.64 -0.90 12.80
CA LEU A 179 -13.43 -0.64 13.57
C LEU A 179 -12.82 0.73 13.25
N LEU A 180 -12.81 1.16 11.98
CA LEU A 180 -12.37 2.50 11.59
C LEU A 180 -13.15 3.59 12.34
N HIS A 181 -14.47 3.46 12.44
CA HIS A 181 -15.30 4.41 13.20
C HIS A 181 -14.94 4.43 14.69
N ASP A 182 -14.71 3.28 15.32
CA ASP A 182 -14.29 3.20 16.72
C ASP A 182 -12.92 3.90 16.94
N LEU A 183 -11.97 3.69 16.00
CA LEU A 183 -10.64 4.31 16.06
C LEU A 183 -10.67 5.84 15.84
N LEU A 184 -11.70 6.36 15.16
CA LEU A 184 -11.94 7.80 15.04
C LEU A 184 -12.56 8.36 16.31
N ILE A 185 -13.53 7.66 16.93
CA ILE A 185 -14.20 8.07 18.16
C ILE A 185 -13.22 8.16 19.32
N ASP A 186 -12.29 7.20 19.44
CA ASP A 186 -11.31 7.19 20.54
C ASP A 186 -10.04 8.03 20.25
N GLY A 187 -9.97 8.67 19.08
CA GLY A 187 -8.85 9.55 18.71
C GLY A 187 -7.58 8.82 18.30
N THR A 188 -7.62 7.50 18.09
CA THR A 188 -6.49 6.72 17.55
C THR A 188 -6.16 7.16 16.13
N LEU A 189 -7.17 7.34 15.29
CA LEU A 189 -7.08 7.90 13.95
C LEU A 189 -7.75 9.27 13.89
N SER A 190 -7.29 10.10 12.97
CA SER A 190 -7.88 11.41 12.68
C SER A 190 -7.82 11.72 11.19
N GLY A 191 -8.72 12.61 10.72
CA GLY A 191 -8.73 13.04 9.32
C GLY A 191 -7.54 13.95 8.94
N PRO A 192 -7.33 14.12 7.63
CA PRO A 192 -8.08 13.52 6.52
C PRO A 192 -7.77 12.04 6.34
N LEU A 193 -8.80 11.25 6.02
CA LEU A 193 -8.69 9.80 5.87
C LEU A 193 -8.35 9.42 4.44
N LEU A 194 -7.46 8.45 4.30
CA LEU A 194 -7.17 7.74 3.06
C LEU A 194 -7.48 6.26 3.31
N CYS A 195 -8.40 5.69 2.54
CA CYS A 195 -8.88 4.32 2.70
C CYS A 195 -8.70 3.51 1.42
N SER A 196 -8.51 2.21 1.55
CA SER A 196 -8.46 1.30 0.42
C SER A 196 -9.36 0.09 0.67
N PHE A 197 -10.33 -0.15 -0.22
CA PHE A 197 -11.16 -1.35 -0.21
C PHE A 197 -10.43 -2.45 -0.96
N VAL A 198 -9.91 -3.46 -0.27
CA VAL A 198 -9.22 -4.59 -0.88
C VAL A 198 -10.23 -5.67 -1.25
N MET A 199 -10.50 -5.81 -2.55
CA MET A 199 -11.57 -6.63 -3.09
C MET A 199 -11.04 -7.84 -3.87
N GLY A 200 -11.65 -9.01 -3.67
CA GLY A 200 -11.27 -10.24 -4.36
C GLY A 200 -10.30 -11.13 -3.59
N VAL A 201 -9.91 -10.73 -2.39
CA VAL A 201 -9.28 -11.63 -1.41
C VAL A 201 -10.34 -12.61 -0.91
N LYS A 202 -9.97 -13.91 -0.83
CA LYS A 202 -10.89 -14.94 -0.36
C LYS A 202 -11.39 -14.61 1.06
N TYR A 203 -12.70 -14.63 1.25
CA TYR A 203 -13.43 -14.31 2.47
C TYR A 203 -13.58 -12.82 2.80
N GLY A 204 -13.02 -11.91 2.03
CA GLY A 204 -13.23 -10.47 2.12
C GLY A 204 -14.27 -9.95 1.13
N PHE A 205 -14.26 -8.63 0.91
CA PHE A 205 -15.13 -7.96 -0.06
C PHE A 205 -15.08 -8.61 -1.44
N GLN A 206 -16.27 -8.88 -2.00
CA GLN A 206 -16.39 -9.34 -3.38
C GLN A 206 -16.19 -8.17 -4.36
N PRO A 207 -15.45 -8.37 -5.47
CA PRO A 207 -15.17 -7.30 -6.42
C PRO A 207 -16.39 -7.04 -7.33
N SER A 208 -17.34 -6.24 -6.85
CA SER A 208 -18.54 -5.83 -7.60
C SER A 208 -18.82 -4.34 -7.43
N PRO A 209 -19.53 -3.69 -8.38
CA PRO A 209 -19.97 -2.31 -8.24
C PRO A 209 -20.80 -2.06 -6.98
N GLU A 210 -21.69 -2.98 -6.64
CA GLU A 210 -22.55 -2.90 -5.46
C GLU A 210 -21.73 -2.85 -4.17
N THR A 211 -20.68 -3.67 -4.09
CA THR A 211 -19.78 -3.70 -2.93
C THR A 211 -18.99 -2.39 -2.81
N VAL A 212 -18.52 -1.82 -3.92
CA VAL A 212 -17.82 -0.51 -3.90
C VAL A 212 -18.76 0.58 -3.38
N LEU A 213 -19.97 0.64 -3.89
CA LEU A 213 -20.95 1.65 -3.47
C LEU A 213 -21.38 1.46 -2.00
N TYR A 214 -21.57 0.21 -1.58
CA TYR A 214 -21.87 -0.13 -0.18
C TYR A 214 -20.75 0.30 0.76
N ALA A 215 -19.51 -0.13 0.49
CA ALA A 215 -18.36 0.20 1.32
C ALA A 215 -18.13 1.72 1.39
N ARG A 216 -18.20 2.41 0.24
CA ARG A 216 -18.12 3.86 0.16
C ARG A 216 -19.18 4.56 1.02
N HIS A 217 -20.44 4.06 1.02
CA HIS A 217 -21.52 4.64 1.81
C HIS A 217 -21.26 4.56 3.32
N LEU A 218 -20.52 3.56 3.76
CA LEU A 218 -20.14 3.39 5.16
C LEU A 218 -18.96 4.25 5.59
N LEU A 219 -18.16 4.81 4.65
CA LEU A 219 -17.01 5.64 5.01
C LEU A 219 -17.45 6.96 5.65
N PRO A 220 -16.64 7.51 6.55
CA PRO A 220 -16.80 8.87 7.06
C PRO A 220 -16.80 9.89 5.93
N THR A 221 -17.60 10.95 6.09
CA THR A 221 -17.70 12.04 5.11
C THR A 221 -16.32 12.68 4.87
N GLY A 222 -15.95 12.85 3.59
CA GLY A 222 -14.69 13.47 3.18
C GLY A 222 -13.50 12.50 3.12
N ALA A 223 -13.69 11.21 3.44
CA ALA A 223 -12.64 10.21 3.25
C ALA A 223 -12.31 10.06 1.75
N GLN A 224 -11.02 10.07 1.42
CA GLN A 224 -10.51 9.65 0.12
C GLN A 224 -10.47 8.13 0.08
N PHE A 225 -10.75 7.52 -1.07
CA PHE A 225 -10.69 6.06 -1.16
C PHE A 225 -10.20 5.56 -2.51
N THR A 226 -9.73 4.31 -2.51
CA THR A 226 -9.39 3.51 -3.68
C THR A 226 -10.08 2.15 -3.56
N ALA A 227 -10.72 1.65 -4.61
CA ALA A 227 -11.18 0.26 -4.67
C ALA A 227 -10.13 -0.58 -5.42
N ILE A 228 -9.46 -1.46 -4.70
CA ILE A 228 -8.38 -2.33 -5.18
C ILE A 228 -8.99 -3.66 -5.61
N GLY A 229 -8.76 -4.06 -6.84
CA GLY A 229 -9.22 -5.36 -7.35
C GLY A 229 -8.07 -6.35 -7.46
N ILE A 230 -8.18 -7.51 -6.84
CA ILE A 230 -7.16 -8.56 -6.92
C ILE A 230 -7.39 -9.48 -8.11
N GLY A 231 -6.31 -9.84 -8.82
CA GLY A 231 -6.31 -10.73 -9.98
C GLY A 231 -7.10 -10.14 -11.16
N ARG A 232 -8.00 -10.93 -11.74
CA ARG A 232 -8.80 -10.56 -12.92
C ARG A 232 -9.74 -9.37 -12.73
N SER A 233 -9.93 -8.92 -11.49
CA SER A 233 -10.81 -7.79 -11.17
C SER A 233 -10.07 -6.45 -11.14
N MET A 234 -8.73 -6.41 -11.20
CA MET A 234 -7.91 -5.22 -11.01
C MET A 234 -8.39 -4.02 -11.85
N PHE A 235 -8.41 -4.11 -13.16
CA PHE A 235 -8.83 -2.99 -14.02
C PHE A 235 -10.32 -2.66 -13.91
N LYS A 236 -11.17 -3.69 -13.63
CA LYS A 236 -12.62 -3.46 -13.44
C LYS A 236 -12.87 -2.64 -12.18
N MET A 237 -12.19 -2.99 -11.08
CA MET A 237 -12.33 -2.26 -9.82
C MET A 237 -11.68 -0.89 -9.88
N ALA A 238 -10.57 -0.72 -10.61
CA ALA A 238 -9.99 0.60 -10.86
C ALA A 238 -10.97 1.53 -11.59
N ALA A 239 -11.60 1.06 -12.68
CA ALA A 239 -12.64 1.82 -13.37
C ALA A 239 -13.83 2.13 -12.46
N GLN A 240 -14.29 1.13 -11.70
CA GLN A 240 -15.41 1.30 -10.75
C GLN A 240 -15.06 2.26 -9.61
N SER A 241 -13.83 2.23 -9.10
CA SER A 241 -13.34 3.16 -8.08
C SER A 241 -13.44 4.60 -8.57
N TYR A 242 -12.92 4.87 -9.78
CA TYR A 242 -13.02 6.18 -10.42
C TYR A 242 -14.48 6.62 -10.57
N LEU A 243 -15.33 5.79 -11.16
CA LEU A 243 -16.76 6.09 -11.36
C LEU A 243 -17.52 6.32 -10.04
N ALA A 244 -17.07 5.68 -8.96
CA ALA A 244 -17.61 5.91 -7.62
C ALA A 244 -17.01 7.14 -6.93
N GLY A 245 -16.09 7.88 -7.55
CA GLY A 245 -15.47 9.09 -7.01
C GLY A 245 -14.19 8.82 -6.21
N GLY A 246 -13.57 7.65 -6.36
CA GLY A 246 -12.31 7.28 -5.75
C GLY A 246 -11.10 7.42 -6.68
N HIS A 247 -9.94 7.09 -6.16
CA HIS A 247 -8.66 6.97 -6.87
C HIS A 247 -8.48 5.55 -7.41
N VAL A 248 -7.36 5.27 -8.09
CA VAL A 248 -7.13 3.96 -8.72
C VAL A 248 -5.80 3.35 -8.29
N ARG A 249 -5.76 2.03 -8.20
CA ARG A 249 -4.53 1.26 -7.94
C ARG A 249 -4.43 0.09 -8.90
N VAL A 250 -3.20 -0.15 -9.39
CA VAL A 250 -2.78 -1.30 -10.19
C VAL A 250 -1.36 -1.70 -9.81
N GLY A 251 -0.92 -2.87 -10.22
CA GLY A 251 0.47 -3.30 -10.05
C GLY A 251 0.62 -4.81 -10.06
N LEU A 252 1.87 -5.29 -10.17
CA LEU A 252 2.18 -6.71 -10.15
C LEU A 252 1.87 -7.38 -8.80
N GLU A 253 1.69 -6.61 -7.75
CA GLU A 253 1.15 -7.07 -6.48
C GLU A 253 -0.28 -7.56 -6.62
N ASP A 254 -1.12 -6.79 -7.33
CA ASP A 254 -2.56 -7.03 -7.43
C ASP A 254 -2.91 -7.99 -8.56
N SER A 255 -2.18 -7.94 -9.69
CA SER A 255 -2.34 -8.86 -10.82
C SER A 255 -1.10 -8.89 -11.71
N VAL A 256 -0.70 -10.09 -12.13
CA VAL A 256 0.40 -10.28 -13.10
C VAL A 256 -0.06 -10.18 -14.56
N TYR A 257 -1.36 -9.99 -14.81
CA TYR A 257 -1.93 -9.99 -16.17
C TYR A 257 -2.29 -8.58 -16.67
N LEU A 258 -1.83 -8.27 -17.88
CA LEU A 258 -2.25 -7.08 -18.61
C LEU A 258 -3.66 -7.27 -19.22
N THR A 259 -3.93 -8.46 -19.75
CA THR A 259 -5.23 -8.88 -20.26
C THR A 259 -5.37 -10.40 -20.09
N LYS A 260 -6.54 -10.97 -20.44
CA LYS A 260 -6.78 -12.42 -20.29
C LYS A 260 -5.74 -13.22 -21.08
N GLY A 261 -4.93 -14.00 -20.37
CA GLY A 261 -3.90 -14.87 -20.98
C GLY A 261 -2.60 -14.17 -21.35
N GLU A 262 -2.47 -12.85 -21.13
CA GLU A 262 -1.27 -12.07 -21.43
C GLU A 262 -0.68 -11.48 -20.15
N LEU A 263 0.56 -11.84 -19.83
CA LEU A 263 1.28 -11.27 -18.68
C LEU A 263 1.62 -9.80 -18.96
N ALA A 264 1.54 -8.99 -17.91
CA ALA A 264 2.08 -7.64 -17.95
C ALA A 264 3.61 -7.69 -17.98
N SER A 265 4.21 -7.04 -18.97
CA SER A 265 5.68 -6.98 -19.11
C SER A 265 6.38 -6.09 -18.09
N SER A 266 5.61 -5.26 -17.36
CA SER A 266 6.11 -4.37 -16.30
C SER A 266 4.96 -3.72 -15.53
N ASN A 267 5.27 -3.15 -14.37
CA ASN A 267 4.37 -2.25 -13.65
C ASN A 267 3.94 -1.05 -14.51
N ALA A 268 4.85 -0.48 -15.29
CA ALA A 268 4.57 0.63 -16.20
C ALA A 268 3.47 0.29 -17.23
N ALA A 269 3.45 -0.95 -17.75
CA ALA A 269 2.42 -1.39 -18.68
C ALA A 269 1.01 -1.40 -18.04
N LEU A 270 0.92 -1.81 -16.77
CA LEU A 270 -0.33 -1.80 -16.00
C LEU A 270 -0.79 -0.36 -15.74
N VAL A 271 0.15 0.53 -15.37
CA VAL A 271 -0.14 1.95 -15.13
C VAL A 271 -0.61 2.63 -16.41
N LYS A 272 0.07 2.45 -17.54
CA LYS A 272 -0.37 3.00 -18.85
C LYS A 272 -1.79 2.58 -19.21
N LYS A 273 -2.13 1.32 -18.94
CA LYS A 273 -3.48 0.82 -19.25
C LYS A 273 -4.54 1.45 -18.35
N VAL A 274 -4.30 1.58 -17.04
CA VAL A 274 -5.28 2.19 -16.14
C VAL A 274 -5.40 3.71 -16.39
N ALA A 275 -4.29 4.39 -16.69
CA ALA A 275 -4.30 5.80 -17.07
C ALA A 275 -5.24 6.03 -18.25
N ARG A 276 -5.06 5.24 -19.34
CA ARG A 276 -5.96 5.30 -20.51
C ARG A 276 -7.42 5.03 -20.15
N ILE A 277 -7.71 4.04 -19.29
CA ILE A 277 -9.10 3.77 -18.84
C ILE A 277 -9.71 4.99 -18.17
N VAL A 278 -8.96 5.67 -17.28
CA VAL A 278 -9.42 6.88 -16.58
C VAL A 278 -9.64 8.01 -17.57
N GLU A 279 -8.72 8.23 -18.51
CA GLU A 279 -8.80 9.27 -19.54
C GLU A 279 -9.95 9.04 -20.51
N ASP A 280 -10.15 7.80 -20.98
CA ASP A 280 -11.29 7.41 -21.85
C ASP A 280 -12.65 7.61 -21.14
N LEU A 281 -12.68 7.60 -19.81
CA LEU A 281 -13.84 7.92 -18.98
C LEU A 281 -13.96 9.42 -18.63
N GLY A 282 -13.06 10.27 -19.16
CA GLY A 282 -13.08 11.72 -18.98
C GLY A 282 -12.35 12.23 -17.71
N GLY A 283 -11.57 11.38 -17.04
CA GLY A 283 -10.72 11.78 -15.91
C GLY A 283 -9.37 12.32 -16.36
N GLU A 284 -8.69 13.03 -15.46
CA GLU A 284 -7.33 13.50 -15.63
C GLU A 284 -6.43 12.89 -14.57
N ILE A 285 -5.22 12.46 -14.96
CA ILE A 285 -4.26 11.91 -13.99
C ILE A 285 -3.61 13.05 -13.19
N ALA A 286 -3.61 12.91 -11.88
CA ALA A 286 -2.97 13.88 -10.99
C ALA A 286 -1.44 13.82 -11.11
N THR A 287 -0.78 14.94 -11.15
CA THR A 287 0.67 15.04 -10.93
C THR A 287 1.02 14.75 -9.47
N ALA A 288 2.29 14.48 -9.16
CA ALA A 288 2.74 14.24 -7.77
C ALA A 288 2.40 15.43 -6.85
N GLY A 289 2.60 16.67 -7.31
CA GLY A 289 2.24 17.87 -6.55
C GLY A 289 0.73 18.03 -6.31
N GLU A 290 -0.10 17.67 -7.31
CA GLU A 290 -1.56 17.65 -7.14
C GLU A 290 -2.00 16.53 -6.21
N ALA A 291 -1.41 15.33 -6.32
CA ALA A 291 -1.69 14.21 -5.43
C ALA A 291 -1.34 14.54 -3.97
N ARG A 292 -0.21 15.21 -3.70
CA ARG A 292 0.15 15.68 -2.35
C ARG A 292 -0.91 16.63 -1.78
N LYS A 293 -1.43 17.56 -2.59
CA LYS A 293 -2.50 18.48 -2.17
C LYS A 293 -3.81 17.75 -1.91
N ILE A 294 -4.21 16.84 -2.80
CA ILE A 294 -5.44 16.02 -2.65
C ILE A 294 -5.36 15.20 -1.35
N LEU A 295 -4.23 14.54 -1.12
CA LEU A 295 -3.99 13.71 0.06
C LEU A 295 -3.61 14.52 1.31
N GLN A 296 -3.46 15.85 1.19
CA GLN A 296 -3.05 16.75 2.27
C GLN A 296 -1.76 16.24 2.96
N LEU A 297 -0.79 15.80 2.17
CA LEU A 297 0.53 15.40 2.67
C LEU A 297 1.36 16.65 2.93
N SER A 298 2.19 16.62 3.98
CA SER A 298 3.22 17.64 4.19
C SER A 298 4.19 17.70 3.01
N GLU A 299 4.82 18.84 2.78
CA GLU A 299 5.95 18.94 1.84
C GLU A 299 6.97 17.85 2.21
N SER A 300 7.53 17.20 1.19
CA SER A 300 8.25 15.92 1.36
C SER A 300 9.15 15.93 2.60
N ASN A 301 9.00 14.96 3.48
CA ASN A 301 9.97 14.67 4.51
C ASN A 301 11.28 14.29 3.81
N ALA A 302 12.11 15.29 3.52
CA ALA A 302 13.44 15.05 2.99
C ALA A 302 14.15 14.13 4.00
N TYR A 303 14.38 12.89 3.60
CA TYR A 303 15.20 11.97 4.38
C TYR A 303 16.58 12.61 4.52
N VAL A 304 16.83 13.26 5.62
CA VAL A 304 18.18 13.68 6.04
C VAL A 304 18.82 12.40 6.56
N GLY A 305 19.46 11.64 5.65
CA GLY A 305 20.30 10.52 6.05
C GLY A 305 21.29 10.98 7.13
N PRO A 306 21.69 10.08 8.07
CA PRO A 306 22.76 10.40 8.99
C PRO A 306 23.95 10.89 8.16
N SER A 307 24.46 12.10 8.45
CA SER A 307 25.69 12.61 7.88
C SER A 307 26.75 11.54 8.05
N LEU A 308 27.38 11.12 6.94
CA LEU A 308 28.56 10.26 6.98
C LEU A 308 29.57 11.00 7.88
N GLY A 309 29.71 10.51 9.11
CA GLY A 309 30.67 11.04 10.06
C GLY A 309 32.05 11.08 9.38
N GLN A 310 32.66 12.24 9.42
CA GLN A 310 34.06 12.44 9.06
C GLN A 310 34.86 11.37 9.80
N THR A 311 35.50 10.50 9.05
CA THR A 311 36.60 9.69 9.56
C THR A 311 37.61 10.65 10.17
N GLN A 312 37.69 10.68 11.48
CA GLN A 312 38.82 11.32 12.15
C GLN A 312 40.07 10.51 11.78
N ASP A 313 40.90 11.09 10.95
CA ASP A 313 42.28 10.69 10.76
C ASP A 313 42.98 10.73 12.12
N ALA A 314 43.23 9.54 12.67
CA ALA A 314 44.18 9.35 13.76
C ALA A 314 45.57 9.13 13.14
N SER A 315 46.19 10.19 12.64
CA SER A 315 47.63 10.22 12.42
C SER A 315 48.20 11.45 13.13
N THR A 316 49.09 11.17 14.04
CA THR A 316 50.14 11.93 14.69
C THR A 316 50.07 11.95 16.21
N ALA A 317 50.91 11.13 16.80
CA ALA A 317 51.90 11.57 17.80
C ALA A 317 52.78 10.39 18.21
N ALA A 318 54.03 10.48 17.76
CA ALA A 318 55.32 10.16 18.35
C ALA A 318 55.35 9.17 19.55
#